data_a616f4453fe9aebd3b648e75abdf3937
#
_entry.id   a616f4453fe9aebd3b648e75abdf3937
#
_cell.length_a   1.000
_cell.length_b   1.000
_cell.length_c   1.000
_cell.angle_alpha   90.00
_cell.angle_beta   90.00
_cell.angle_gamma   90.00
#
_symmetry.space_group_name_H-M   'P 1'
#
loop_
_entity.id
_entity.type
_entity.pdbx_description
1 polymer ?
#
loop_
_entity_poly.entity_id
_entity_poly.type
_entity_poly.pdbx_seq_one_letter_code
_entity_poly.pdbx_strand_id
1 'polypeptide(L)'
;MQLTCWYAPLYAHQLEDLKTRLFTRGVDIDAQKIEKINAKFLRLNPELALVLDEDGLSLTAHGMKMSPDWSAEIGRLKRATLKTEMLARATQANDQPNLIDATAGLGHDSLLMAKFGAKVTLIERHPILYTLLEFSYDKAQQDAFLAPIVANITLVFADAIDYLSQQQAKQEKIDVVYLDPMFPQRDQNQQRQKKQAQVKKQMQILHLLLPEDGEMDLGDGLLLQAQKIAKRVIVKRPRHAVFLNDDVPQHQWLGDACRFDGYFRIHSTE
;
A
#
# COMPACT_ATOMS: atom_id res chain seq x y z
N MET A 1 0.99 2.32 -21.51
CA MET A 1 0.69 0.91 -21.16
C MET A 1 -0.75 0.63 -21.57
N GLN A 2 -1.03 -0.52 -22.19
CA GLN A 2 -2.39 -0.96 -22.52
C GLN A 2 -2.74 -2.20 -21.69
N LEU A 3 -3.92 -2.24 -21.08
CA LEU A 3 -4.38 -3.34 -20.22
C LEU A 3 -5.84 -3.69 -20.52
N THR A 4 -6.18 -4.97 -20.49
CA THR A 4 -7.58 -5.41 -20.60
C THR A 4 -8.34 -5.08 -19.31
N CYS A 5 -9.60 -4.63 -19.44
CA CYS A 5 -10.50 -4.43 -18.33
C CYS A 5 -11.83 -5.18 -18.58
N TRP A 6 -12.08 -6.23 -17.82
CA TRP A 6 -13.35 -6.93 -17.84
C TRP A 6 -14.32 -6.27 -16.86
N TYR A 7 -15.51 -5.91 -17.34
CA TYR A 7 -16.51 -5.28 -16.48
C TYR A 7 -17.86 -5.98 -16.54
N ALA A 8 -18.50 -6.14 -15.39
CA ALA A 8 -19.87 -6.64 -15.31
C ALA A 8 -20.86 -5.53 -15.68
N PRO A 9 -21.99 -5.86 -16.39
CA PRO A 9 -22.90 -4.86 -16.94
C PRO A 9 -23.43 -3.83 -15.93
N LEU A 10 -23.69 -4.24 -14.70
CA LEU A 10 -24.19 -3.37 -13.63
C LEU A 10 -23.20 -2.25 -13.24
N TYR A 11 -21.92 -2.42 -13.52
CA TYR A 11 -20.84 -1.49 -13.17
C TYR A 11 -20.36 -0.65 -14.35
N ALA A 12 -21.04 -0.75 -15.53
CA ALA A 12 -20.71 0.03 -16.71
C ALA A 12 -20.73 1.55 -16.47
N HIS A 13 -21.51 2.03 -15.52
CA HIS A 13 -21.58 3.45 -15.16
C HIS A 13 -20.28 4.00 -14.53
N GLN A 14 -19.41 3.12 -13.98
CA GLN A 14 -18.11 3.50 -13.41
C GLN A 14 -16.98 3.44 -14.44
N LEU A 15 -17.24 2.90 -15.65
CA LEU A 15 -16.20 2.63 -16.63
C LEU A 15 -15.56 3.91 -17.18
N GLU A 16 -16.37 4.95 -17.44
CA GLU A 16 -15.85 6.20 -17.99
C GLU A 16 -14.98 6.96 -16.97
N ASP A 17 -15.34 6.92 -15.69
CA ASP A 17 -14.51 7.46 -14.63
C ASP A 17 -13.19 6.69 -14.52
N LEU A 18 -13.25 5.34 -14.53
CA LEU A 18 -12.06 4.48 -14.53
C LEU A 18 -11.13 4.79 -15.72
N LYS A 19 -11.68 4.87 -16.94
CA LYS A 19 -10.91 5.21 -18.15
C LYS A 19 -10.21 6.57 -17.99
N THR A 20 -10.95 7.56 -17.52
CA THR A 20 -10.42 8.92 -17.33
C THR A 20 -9.27 8.93 -16.32
N ARG A 21 -9.43 8.30 -15.15
CA ARG A 21 -8.39 8.21 -14.12
C ARG A 21 -7.13 7.51 -14.63
N LEU A 22 -7.28 6.40 -15.35
CA LEU A 22 -6.14 5.66 -15.91
C LEU A 22 -5.47 6.41 -17.06
N PHE A 23 -6.24 6.99 -17.98
CA PHE A 23 -5.73 7.73 -19.13
C PHE A 23 -4.88 8.94 -18.72
N THR A 24 -5.31 9.69 -17.70
CA THR A 24 -4.54 10.83 -17.16
C THR A 24 -3.20 10.42 -16.56
N ARG A 25 -3.02 9.11 -16.26
CA ARG A 25 -1.79 8.52 -15.71
C ARG A 25 -1.02 7.68 -16.74
N GLY A 26 -1.36 7.80 -18.03
CA GLY A 26 -0.65 7.13 -19.11
C GLY A 26 -1.01 5.64 -19.29
N VAL A 27 -2.15 5.20 -18.75
CA VAL A 27 -2.67 3.84 -18.93
C VAL A 27 -3.93 3.88 -19.78
N ASP A 28 -3.91 3.14 -20.89
CA ASP A 28 -5.09 2.91 -21.74
C ASP A 28 -5.68 1.53 -21.45
N ILE A 29 -7.01 1.41 -21.48
CA ILE A 29 -7.69 0.13 -21.22
C ILE A 29 -8.58 -0.29 -22.38
N ASP A 30 -8.46 -1.57 -22.76
CA ASP A 30 -9.40 -2.27 -23.63
C ASP A 30 -10.55 -2.84 -22.78
N ALA A 31 -11.70 -2.16 -22.77
CA ALA A 31 -12.81 -2.51 -21.91
C ALA A 31 -13.73 -3.53 -22.57
N GLN A 32 -13.91 -4.69 -21.95
CA GLN A 32 -14.70 -5.80 -22.44
C GLN A 32 -15.84 -6.13 -21.47
N LYS A 33 -17.08 -6.10 -21.98
CA LYS A 33 -18.27 -6.46 -21.21
C LYS A 33 -18.35 -7.99 -21.05
N ILE A 34 -18.45 -8.45 -19.80
CA ILE A 34 -18.56 -9.86 -19.44
C ILE A 34 -19.82 -10.08 -18.59
N GLU A 35 -20.76 -10.89 -19.06
CA GLU A 35 -22.02 -11.11 -18.35
C GLU A 35 -21.85 -11.79 -16.99
N LYS A 36 -20.82 -12.64 -16.83
CA LYS A 36 -20.54 -13.31 -15.56
C LYS A 36 -19.05 -13.49 -15.33
N ILE A 37 -18.49 -12.64 -14.49
CA ILE A 37 -17.10 -12.76 -14.01
C ILE A 37 -17.11 -13.65 -12.76
N ASN A 38 -16.52 -14.83 -12.87
CA ASN A 38 -16.42 -15.79 -11.76
C ASN A 38 -15.08 -16.52 -11.78
N ALA A 39 -14.82 -17.33 -10.76
CA ALA A 39 -13.55 -18.06 -10.63
C ALA A 39 -13.23 -18.97 -11.84
N LYS A 40 -14.25 -19.49 -12.57
CA LYS A 40 -14.02 -20.25 -13.79
C LYS A 40 -13.55 -19.35 -14.93
N PHE A 41 -14.21 -18.20 -15.12
CA PHE A 41 -13.83 -17.20 -16.12
C PHE A 41 -12.39 -16.75 -15.89
N LEU A 42 -12.02 -16.33 -14.66
CA LEU A 42 -10.68 -15.85 -14.31
C LEU A 42 -9.60 -16.92 -14.52
N ARG A 43 -9.91 -18.21 -14.28
CA ARG A 43 -8.95 -19.30 -14.55
C ARG A 43 -8.74 -19.58 -16.03
N LEU A 44 -9.75 -19.32 -16.86
CA LEU A 44 -9.66 -19.48 -18.32
C LEU A 44 -8.99 -18.27 -18.99
N ASN A 45 -8.94 -17.14 -18.30
CA ASN A 45 -8.29 -15.89 -18.73
C ASN A 45 -7.22 -15.53 -17.69
N PRO A 46 -6.03 -16.17 -17.73
CA PRO A 46 -5.01 -16.07 -16.69
C PRO A 46 -4.13 -14.83 -16.80
N GLU A 47 -4.27 -14.02 -17.84
CA GLU A 47 -3.50 -12.81 -18.10
C GLU A 47 -3.74 -11.74 -17.03
N LEU A 48 -2.78 -10.80 -16.95
CA LEU A 48 -2.91 -9.63 -16.09
C LEU A 48 -3.98 -8.69 -16.67
N ALA A 49 -5.04 -8.44 -15.91
CA ALA A 49 -6.16 -7.60 -16.34
C ALA A 49 -6.80 -6.89 -15.15
N LEU A 50 -7.58 -5.84 -15.43
CA LEU A 50 -8.48 -5.23 -14.47
C LEU A 50 -9.84 -5.93 -14.50
N VAL A 51 -10.50 -5.96 -13.35
CA VAL A 51 -11.88 -6.43 -13.19
C VAL A 51 -12.67 -5.37 -12.45
N LEU A 52 -13.84 -5.03 -13.01
CA LEU A 52 -14.80 -4.12 -12.39
C LEU A 52 -16.13 -4.86 -12.20
N ASP A 53 -16.43 -5.28 -10.97
CA ASP A 53 -17.60 -6.07 -10.60
C ASP A 53 -18.14 -5.71 -9.21
N GLU A 54 -18.93 -6.61 -8.59
CA GLU A 54 -19.54 -6.38 -7.27
C GLU A 54 -18.55 -6.12 -6.14
N ASP A 55 -17.31 -6.63 -6.25
CA ASP A 55 -16.25 -6.37 -5.28
C ASP A 55 -15.64 -4.97 -5.47
N GLY A 56 -15.91 -4.31 -6.59
CA GLY A 56 -15.32 -3.05 -7.04
C GLY A 56 -14.21 -3.26 -8.05
N LEU A 57 -13.24 -2.36 -8.09
CA LEU A 57 -12.08 -2.47 -8.98
C LEU A 57 -11.02 -3.39 -8.37
N SER A 58 -10.57 -4.35 -9.14
CA SER A 58 -9.49 -5.28 -8.75
C SER A 58 -8.54 -5.54 -9.92
N LEU A 59 -7.31 -5.94 -9.60
CA LEU A 59 -6.34 -6.51 -10.54
C LEU A 59 -6.44 -8.03 -10.46
N THR A 60 -6.35 -8.72 -11.59
CA THR A 60 -6.40 -10.19 -11.67
C THR A 60 -5.23 -10.74 -12.47
N ALA A 61 -4.75 -11.90 -12.09
CA ALA A 61 -3.84 -12.73 -12.85
C ALA A 61 -3.91 -14.18 -12.35
N HIS A 62 -3.70 -15.15 -13.22
CA HIS A 62 -3.67 -16.59 -12.88
C HIS A 62 -4.89 -17.06 -12.07
N GLY A 63 -6.07 -16.51 -12.36
CA GLY A 63 -7.31 -16.83 -11.67
C GLY A 63 -7.45 -16.27 -10.25
N MET A 64 -6.59 -15.33 -9.86
CA MET A 64 -6.61 -14.66 -8.57
C MET A 64 -7.00 -13.19 -8.73
N LYS A 65 -7.70 -12.63 -7.74
CA LYS A 65 -7.98 -11.19 -7.64
C LYS A 65 -7.13 -10.55 -6.54
N MET A 66 -6.75 -9.29 -6.76
CA MET A 66 -6.10 -8.43 -5.78
C MET A 66 -6.72 -7.03 -5.82
N SER A 67 -7.12 -6.53 -4.67
CA SER A 67 -7.59 -5.15 -4.49
C SER A 67 -7.28 -4.67 -3.07
N PRO A 68 -7.26 -3.35 -2.83
CA PRO A 68 -7.27 -2.79 -1.48
C PRO A 68 -8.65 -3.02 -0.85
N ASP A 69 -8.93 -4.20 -0.35
CA ASP A 69 -10.21 -4.49 0.29
C ASP A 69 -10.24 -3.97 1.74
N TRP A 70 -10.42 -2.65 1.87
CA TRP A 70 -10.48 -1.99 3.17
C TRP A 70 -11.72 -2.38 3.97
N SER A 71 -12.80 -2.82 3.31
CA SER A 71 -13.99 -3.33 4.00
C SER A 71 -13.71 -4.62 4.76
N ALA A 72 -12.84 -5.49 4.25
CA ALA A 72 -12.41 -6.70 4.96
C ALA A 72 -11.61 -6.41 6.23
N GLU A 73 -10.97 -5.23 6.32
CA GLU A 73 -10.20 -4.81 7.50
C GLU A 73 -11.10 -4.34 8.67
N ILE A 74 -12.38 -4.04 8.47
CA ILE A 74 -13.28 -3.50 9.51
C ILE A 74 -13.25 -4.35 10.78
N GLY A 75 -13.29 -5.68 10.63
CA GLY A 75 -13.26 -6.60 11.77
C GLY A 75 -11.97 -6.50 12.59
N ARG A 76 -10.81 -6.31 11.93
CA ARG A 76 -9.51 -6.07 12.57
C ARG A 76 -9.49 -4.70 13.22
N LEU A 77 -9.86 -3.65 12.49
CA LEU A 77 -9.81 -2.27 12.96
C LEU A 77 -10.68 -2.03 14.20
N LYS A 78 -11.86 -2.68 14.30
CA LYS A 78 -12.72 -2.62 15.49
C LYS A 78 -12.05 -3.21 16.73
N ARG A 79 -11.22 -4.23 16.59
CA ARG A 79 -10.51 -4.90 17.69
C ARG A 79 -9.10 -4.34 17.94
N ALA A 80 -8.61 -3.51 17.03
CA ALA A 80 -7.25 -2.96 17.07
C ALA A 80 -7.08 -2.05 18.31
N THR A 81 -6.02 -2.31 19.07
CA THR A 81 -5.55 -1.51 20.20
C THR A 81 -4.06 -1.26 20.09
N LEU A 82 -3.52 -0.26 20.80
CA LEU A 82 -2.07 -0.05 20.84
C LEU A 82 -1.31 -1.29 21.37
N LYS A 83 -1.95 -2.10 22.22
CA LYS A 83 -1.33 -3.33 22.74
C LYS A 83 -1.18 -4.38 21.64
N THR A 84 -2.16 -4.50 20.74
CA THR A 84 -2.18 -5.53 19.68
C THR A 84 -1.49 -5.08 18.39
N GLU A 85 -1.43 -3.77 18.12
CA GLU A 85 -0.91 -3.23 16.87
C GLU A 85 0.46 -2.57 17.06
N MET A 86 1.49 -3.33 16.72
CA MET A 86 2.89 -2.90 16.86
C MET A 86 3.21 -1.70 15.96
N LEU A 87 2.66 -1.66 14.73
CA LEU A 87 2.82 -0.54 13.81
C LEU A 87 2.31 0.77 14.42
N ALA A 88 1.12 0.75 15.04
CA ALA A 88 0.56 1.94 15.68
C ALA A 88 1.45 2.47 16.82
N ARG A 89 2.11 1.57 17.57
CA ARG A 89 3.10 1.97 18.60
C ARG A 89 4.37 2.53 17.98
N ALA A 90 4.90 1.85 16.97
CA ALA A 90 6.15 2.25 16.32
C ALA A 90 6.03 3.66 15.70
N THR A 91 4.90 3.94 15.07
CA THR A 91 4.60 5.24 14.44
C THR A 91 4.03 6.28 15.40
N GLN A 92 3.72 5.91 16.66
CA GLN A 92 3.00 6.77 17.60
C GLN A 92 1.69 7.33 17.00
N ALA A 93 0.95 6.50 16.28
CA ALA A 93 -0.22 6.91 15.52
C ALA A 93 -1.33 7.55 16.38
N ASN A 94 -1.41 7.20 17.68
CA ASN A 94 -2.36 7.78 18.65
C ASN A 94 -2.05 9.24 19.05
N ASP A 95 -0.85 9.74 18.77
CA ASP A 95 -0.45 11.12 19.04
C ASP A 95 -0.83 12.06 17.87
N GLN A 96 -1.62 11.55 16.92
CA GLN A 96 -2.11 12.26 15.74
C GLN A 96 -1.00 12.89 14.88
N PRO A 97 0.10 12.15 14.59
CA PRO A 97 1.21 12.69 13.84
C PRO A 97 0.81 13.02 12.40
N ASN A 98 1.51 13.99 11.80
CA ASN A 98 1.59 14.15 10.36
C ASN A 98 2.52 13.05 9.82
N LEU A 99 1.93 12.04 9.18
CA LEU A 99 2.61 10.83 8.74
C LEU A 99 2.57 10.72 7.22
N ILE A 100 3.71 10.39 6.63
CA ILE A 100 3.81 10.00 5.22
C ILE A 100 4.04 8.50 5.14
N ASP A 101 3.14 7.78 4.48
CA ASP A 101 3.39 6.42 3.99
C ASP A 101 3.95 6.51 2.57
N ALA A 102 5.27 6.33 2.45
CA ALA A 102 5.98 6.53 1.20
C ALA A 102 6.01 5.28 0.30
N THR A 103 5.38 4.19 0.74
CA THR A 103 5.35 2.89 0.05
C THR A 103 3.98 2.24 0.17
N ALA A 104 2.96 2.98 -0.15
CA ALA A 104 1.57 2.67 0.23
C ALA A 104 1.03 1.32 -0.26
N GLY A 105 1.36 0.91 -1.50
CA GLY A 105 0.87 -0.35 -2.07
C GLY A 105 -0.66 -0.45 -2.03
N LEU A 106 -1.21 -1.34 -1.20
CA LEU A 106 -2.66 -1.50 -1.02
C LEU A 106 -3.24 -0.66 0.14
N GLY A 107 -2.42 0.13 0.85
CA GLY A 107 -2.86 1.08 1.87
C GLY A 107 -3.38 0.48 3.19
N HIS A 108 -3.21 -0.81 3.46
CA HIS A 108 -3.72 -1.45 4.69
C HIS A 108 -3.03 -0.92 5.95
N ASP A 109 -1.72 -0.69 5.90
CA ASP A 109 -0.96 -0.13 7.02
C ASP A 109 -1.32 1.35 7.24
N SER A 110 -1.50 2.13 6.16
CA SER A 110 -2.02 3.50 6.21
C SER A 110 -3.39 3.58 6.87
N LEU A 111 -4.31 2.68 6.48
CA LEU A 111 -5.65 2.61 7.05
C LEU A 111 -5.60 2.33 8.57
N LEU A 112 -4.72 1.43 9.01
CA LEU A 112 -4.50 1.14 10.42
C LEU A 112 -3.95 2.36 11.17
N MET A 113 -2.95 3.06 10.63
CA MET A 113 -2.39 4.25 11.25
C MET A 113 -3.43 5.38 11.38
N ALA A 114 -4.24 5.60 10.33
CA ALA A 114 -5.34 6.56 10.33
C ALA A 114 -6.44 6.20 11.37
N LYS A 115 -6.71 4.91 11.59
CA LYS A 115 -7.64 4.42 12.63
C LYS A 115 -7.21 4.88 14.03
N PHE A 116 -5.92 5.01 14.30
CA PHE A 116 -5.39 5.50 15.58
C PHE A 116 -5.30 7.02 15.65
N GLY A 117 -5.61 7.74 14.58
CA GLY A 117 -5.69 9.20 14.55
C GLY A 117 -4.57 9.89 13.79
N ALA A 118 -3.59 9.16 13.24
CA ALA A 118 -2.56 9.75 12.39
C ALA A 118 -3.20 10.41 11.16
N LYS A 119 -2.68 11.58 10.76
CA LYS A 119 -2.98 12.23 9.48
C LYS A 119 -2.02 11.67 8.44
N VAL A 120 -2.50 10.78 7.59
CA VAL A 120 -1.67 9.98 6.69
C VAL A 120 -1.70 10.53 5.28
N THR A 121 -0.55 10.95 4.76
CA THR A 121 -0.35 11.14 3.32
C THR A 121 0.18 9.84 2.75
N LEU A 122 -0.60 9.22 1.88
CA LEU A 122 -0.35 7.91 1.28
C LEU A 122 0.14 8.13 -0.14
N ILE A 123 1.39 7.73 -0.43
CA ILE A 123 2.04 7.94 -1.72
C ILE A 123 2.12 6.63 -2.48
N GLU A 124 1.66 6.65 -3.73
CA GLU A 124 1.79 5.54 -4.67
C GLU A 124 2.17 6.07 -6.05
N ARG A 125 3.22 5.51 -6.65
CA ARG A 125 3.72 5.93 -7.97
C ARG A 125 3.13 5.14 -9.13
N HIS A 126 2.67 3.90 -8.86
CA HIS A 126 2.18 3.04 -9.92
C HIS A 126 0.72 3.39 -10.27
N PRO A 127 0.41 3.77 -11.53
CA PRO A 127 -0.90 4.31 -11.91
C PRO A 127 -2.05 3.35 -11.63
N ILE A 128 -1.85 2.04 -11.80
CA ILE A 128 -2.88 1.04 -11.54
C ILE A 128 -3.11 0.88 -10.04
N LEU A 129 -2.05 0.75 -9.22
CA LEU A 129 -2.18 0.62 -7.77
C LEU A 129 -2.84 1.87 -7.16
N TYR A 130 -2.42 3.05 -7.61
CA TYR A 130 -3.03 4.30 -7.17
C TYR A 130 -4.52 4.37 -7.53
N THR A 131 -4.92 3.93 -8.74
CA THR A 131 -6.33 3.89 -9.15
C THR A 131 -7.13 2.88 -8.32
N LEU A 132 -6.56 1.71 -7.99
CA LEU A 132 -7.18 0.75 -7.06
C LEU A 132 -7.41 1.37 -5.67
N LEU A 133 -6.44 2.14 -5.17
CA LEU A 133 -6.55 2.87 -3.90
C LEU A 133 -7.67 3.92 -3.93
N GLU A 134 -7.77 4.71 -5.01
CA GLU A 134 -8.86 5.69 -5.17
C GLU A 134 -10.24 5.04 -5.12
N PHE A 135 -10.44 3.94 -5.86
CA PHE A 135 -11.72 3.22 -5.84
C PHE A 135 -12.06 2.67 -4.44
N SER A 136 -11.06 2.18 -3.72
CA SER A 136 -11.26 1.71 -2.34
C SER A 136 -11.51 2.85 -1.38
N TYR A 137 -10.86 3.99 -1.56
CA TYR A 137 -11.07 5.21 -0.80
C TYR A 137 -12.49 5.75 -1.01
N ASP A 138 -12.95 5.87 -2.26
CA ASP A 138 -14.29 6.33 -2.61
C ASP A 138 -15.37 5.41 -1.99
N LYS A 139 -15.15 4.09 -2.03
CA LYS A 139 -16.03 3.10 -1.38
C LYS A 139 -16.02 3.25 0.16
N ALA A 140 -14.84 3.45 0.76
CA ALA A 140 -14.70 3.60 2.20
C ALA A 140 -15.33 4.89 2.73
N GLN A 141 -15.37 5.97 1.96
CA GLN A 141 -16.08 7.20 2.32
C GLN A 141 -17.59 7.00 2.49
N GLN A 142 -18.17 5.97 1.88
CA GLN A 142 -19.59 5.63 1.97
C GLN A 142 -19.90 4.66 3.12
N ASP A 143 -18.89 4.07 3.75
CA ASP A 143 -19.06 3.16 4.89
C ASP A 143 -19.05 3.95 6.21
N ALA A 144 -20.08 3.76 7.03
CA ALA A 144 -20.25 4.51 8.29
C ALA A 144 -19.08 4.33 9.29
N PHE A 145 -18.38 3.18 9.27
CA PHE A 145 -17.23 2.93 10.14
C PHE A 145 -15.93 3.45 9.53
N LEU A 146 -15.74 3.29 8.22
CA LEU A 146 -14.50 3.68 7.54
C LEU A 146 -14.42 5.17 7.24
N ALA A 147 -15.55 5.84 6.95
CA ALA A 147 -15.58 7.24 6.55
C ALA A 147 -14.79 8.17 7.51
N PRO A 148 -14.97 8.12 8.85
CA PRO A 148 -14.19 8.94 9.76
C PRO A 148 -12.70 8.58 9.81
N ILE A 149 -12.34 7.34 9.46
CA ILE A 149 -10.94 6.90 9.40
C ILE A 149 -10.27 7.44 8.15
N VAL A 150 -10.89 7.25 6.98
CA VAL A 150 -10.33 7.68 5.70
C VAL A 150 -10.33 9.20 5.55
N ALA A 151 -11.12 9.93 6.31
CA ALA A 151 -11.04 11.40 6.41
C ALA A 151 -9.64 11.88 6.89
N ASN A 152 -8.86 11.03 7.55
CA ASN A 152 -7.47 11.30 7.92
C ASN A 152 -6.45 10.85 6.86
N ILE A 153 -6.89 10.37 5.70
CA ILE A 153 -6.02 9.90 4.61
C ILE A 153 -6.07 10.87 3.44
N THR A 154 -4.91 11.25 2.93
CA THR A 154 -4.75 11.98 1.68
C THR A 154 -3.99 11.09 0.70
N LEU A 155 -4.56 10.83 -0.48
CA LEU A 155 -3.92 10.07 -1.55
C LEU A 155 -3.07 10.99 -2.42
N VAL A 156 -1.85 10.58 -2.76
CA VAL A 156 -0.94 11.33 -3.63
C VAL A 156 -0.36 10.39 -4.69
N PHE A 157 -0.59 10.71 -5.97
CA PHE A 157 0.05 10.04 -7.09
C PHE A 157 1.39 10.70 -7.36
N ALA A 158 2.49 10.10 -6.89
CA ALA A 158 3.83 10.64 -7.04
C ALA A 158 4.89 9.56 -6.81
N ASP A 159 6.11 9.82 -7.28
CA ASP A 159 7.30 9.14 -6.77
C ASP A 159 7.59 9.65 -5.33
N ALA A 160 7.93 8.72 -4.45
CA ALA A 160 8.11 9.03 -3.03
C ALA A 160 9.35 9.91 -2.77
N ILE A 161 10.46 9.68 -3.48
CA ILE A 161 11.68 10.48 -3.33
C ILE A 161 11.44 11.92 -3.78
N ASP A 162 10.76 12.09 -4.91
CA ASP A 162 10.40 13.41 -5.44
C ASP A 162 9.48 14.14 -4.47
N TYR A 163 8.45 13.45 -3.95
CA TYR A 163 7.53 14.04 -3.00
C TYR A 163 8.21 14.47 -1.70
N LEU A 164 9.03 13.60 -1.10
CA LEU A 164 9.78 13.92 0.12
C LEU A 164 10.75 15.08 -0.09
N SER A 165 11.39 15.15 -1.26
CA SER A 165 12.29 16.27 -1.62
C SER A 165 11.52 17.60 -1.72
N GLN A 166 10.30 17.59 -2.26
CA GLN A 166 9.43 18.76 -2.30
C GLN A 166 8.99 19.20 -0.90
N GLN A 167 8.65 18.25 0.00
CA GLN A 167 8.30 18.58 1.39
C GLN A 167 9.48 19.18 2.13
N GLN A 168 10.70 18.67 1.90
CA GLN A 168 11.93 19.26 2.45
C GLN A 168 12.11 20.71 2.01
N ALA A 169 11.93 21.01 0.72
CA ALA A 169 12.04 22.36 0.17
C ALA A 169 11.00 23.33 0.76
N LYS A 170 9.80 22.83 1.10
CA LYS A 170 8.73 23.59 1.74
C LYS A 170 8.91 23.74 3.26
N GLN A 171 9.89 23.07 3.85
CA GLN A 171 10.11 23.00 5.31
C GLN A 171 8.89 22.50 6.09
N GLU A 172 8.13 21.59 5.49
CA GLU A 172 6.96 20.99 6.13
C GLU A 172 7.36 20.16 7.35
N LYS A 173 6.56 20.27 8.41
CA LYS A 173 6.77 19.49 9.63
C LYS A 173 6.19 18.10 9.48
N ILE A 174 7.05 17.14 9.20
CA ILE A 174 6.70 15.71 9.14
C ILE A 174 7.15 15.03 10.43
N ASP A 175 6.19 14.43 11.12
CA ASP A 175 6.50 13.73 12.37
C ASP A 175 7.03 12.32 12.07
N VAL A 176 6.39 11.60 11.14
CA VAL A 176 6.74 10.21 10.82
C VAL A 176 6.78 10.01 9.31
N VAL A 177 7.80 9.29 8.82
CA VAL A 177 7.78 8.64 7.51
C VAL A 177 7.76 7.13 7.74
N TYR A 178 6.80 6.45 7.13
CA TYR A 178 6.67 4.99 7.15
C TYR A 178 7.11 4.41 5.81
N LEU A 179 7.91 3.34 5.87
CA LEU A 179 8.44 2.62 4.72
C LEU A 179 8.16 1.12 4.86
N ASP A 180 7.54 0.52 3.85
CA ASP A 180 7.40 -0.93 3.67
C ASP A 180 7.86 -1.31 2.25
N PRO A 181 9.15 -1.12 1.92
CA PRO A 181 9.66 -1.39 0.58
C PRO A 181 9.53 -2.88 0.27
N MET A 182 9.21 -3.19 -1.01
CA MET A 182 9.17 -4.57 -1.47
C MET A 182 10.54 -5.22 -1.34
N PHE A 183 10.54 -6.47 -0.91
CA PHE A 183 11.74 -7.30 -0.83
C PHE A 183 11.89 -8.14 -2.08
N PRO A 184 13.13 -8.31 -2.61
CA PRO A 184 13.40 -9.32 -3.61
C PRO A 184 12.98 -10.70 -3.09
N GLN A 185 12.44 -11.53 -3.98
CA GLN A 185 12.07 -12.90 -3.63
C GLN A 185 13.31 -13.62 -3.09
N ARG A 186 13.31 -13.95 -1.80
CA ARG A 186 14.32 -14.83 -1.24
C ARG A 186 13.96 -16.29 -1.50
N ASP A 187 15.01 -17.07 -1.74
CA ASP A 187 15.06 -18.51 -1.97
C ASP A 187 13.89 -19.36 -1.46
N GLN A 188 13.51 -20.31 -2.29
CA GLN A 188 12.41 -21.27 -2.19
C GLN A 188 12.41 -22.17 -0.93
N ASN A 189 13.27 -21.95 0.06
CA ASN A 189 13.47 -22.82 1.21
C ASN A 189 12.58 -22.58 2.43
N GLN A 190 11.60 -21.65 2.38
CA GLN A 190 10.62 -21.48 3.47
C GLN A 190 9.25 -22.07 3.12
N GLN A 191 9.19 -23.38 2.95
CA GLN A 191 7.95 -24.14 3.00
C GLN A 191 7.52 -24.29 4.46
N ARG A 192 6.67 -23.39 4.99
CA ARG A 192 5.74 -23.67 6.10
C ARG A 192 4.90 -22.44 6.45
N GLN A 193 3.63 -22.39 5.99
CA GLN A 193 2.40 -22.12 6.75
C GLN A 193 1.24 -21.65 5.85
N LYS A 194 0.05 -22.19 6.03
CA LYS A 194 -1.15 -21.94 5.19
C LYS A 194 -1.64 -20.47 5.14
N LYS A 195 -1.35 -19.62 6.14
CA LYS A 195 -1.65 -18.17 6.12
C LYS A 195 -0.74 -17.37 5.17
N GLN A 196 0.42 -17.90 4.81
CA GLN A 196 1.33 -17.33 3.82
C GLN A 196 0.83 -17.49 2.36
N ALA A 197 -0.16 -18.35 2.11
CA ALA A 197 -0.61 -18.62 0.74
C ALA A 197 -1.34 -17.43 0.09
N GLN A 198 -2.09 -16.65 0.85
CA GLN A 198 -2.84 -15.50 0.31
C GLN A 198 -1.91 -14.29 0.09
N VAL A 199 -1.00 -14.02 1.03
CA VAL A 199 0.05 -13.00 0.87
C VAL A 199 0.96 -13.35 -0.31
N LYS A 200 1.35 -14.64 -0.46
CA LYS A 200 2.12 -15.10 -1.63
C LYS A 200 1.39 -14.88 -2.95
N LYS A 201 0.05 -15.03 -2.97
CA LYS A 201 -0.77 -14.84 -4.17
C LYS A 201 -0.84 -13.36 -4.60
N GLN A 202 -1.10 -12.46 -3.65
CA GLN A 202 -1.11 -11.02 -3.92
C GLN A 202 0.28 -10.54 -4.38
N MET A 203 1.36 -11.02 -3.73
CA MET A 203 2.72 -10.72 -4.16
C MET A 203 3.03 -11.22 -5.58
N GLN A 204 2.49 -12.37 -6.01
CA GLN A 204 2.65 -12.84 -7.39
C GLN A 204 2.04 -11.88 -8.41
N ILE A 205 0.85 -11.33 -8.12
CA ILE A 205 0.21 -10.35 -9.01
C ILE A 205 1.02 -9.04 -9.03
N LEU A 206 1.52 -8.59 -7.87
CA LEU A 206 2.37 -7.41 -7.78
C LEU A 206 3.67 -7.57 -8.58
N HIS A 207 4.32 -8.73 -8.52
CA HIS A 207 5.53 -9.00 -9.34
C HIS A 207 5.25 -9.02 -10.84
N LEU A 208 4.04 -9.42 -11.27
CA LEU A 208 3.65 -9.32 -12.68
C LEU A 208 3.41 -7.87 -13.11
N LEU A 209 2.90 -7.06 -12.20
CA LEU A 209 2.64 -5.64 -12.44
C LEU A 209 3.93 -4.81 -12.39
N LEU A 210 4.85 -5.17 -11.50
CA LEU A 210 6.07 -4.45 -11.16
C LEU A 210 7.29 -5.39 -11.32
N PRO A 211 7.61 -5.89 -12.54
CA PRO A 211 8.67 -6.87 -12.70
C PRO A 211 10.04 -6.31 -12.32
N GLU A 212 10.32 -5.05 -12.64
CA GLU A 212 11.59 -4.38 -12.33
C GLU A 212 11.76 -4.10 -10.83
N ASP A 213 10.65 -3.76 -10.14
CA ASP A 213 10.63 -3.48 -8.71
C ASP A 213 10.81 -4.75 -7.85
N GLY A 214 10.47 -5.92 -8.40
CA GLY A 214 10.58 -7.20 -7.70
C GLY A 214 12.03 -7.71 -7.53
N GLU A 215 12.98 -7.14 -8.26
CA GLU A 215 14.40 -7.52 -8.22
C GLU A 215 15.23 -6.61 -7.31
N MET A 216 14.72 -5.45 -6.92
CA MET A 216 15.44 -4.42 -6.16
C MET A 216 14.87 -4.24 -4.75
N ASP A 217 15.74 -3.98 -3.79
CA ASP A 217 15.33 -3.46 -2.48
C ASP A 217 15.05 -1.94 -2.63
N LEU A 218 13.81 -1.61 -3.01
CA LEU A 218 13.37 -0.24 -3.35
C LEU A 218 13.49 0.78 -2.21
N GLY A 219 14.05 0.38 -1.08
CA GLY A 219 14.35 1.28 0.02
C GLY A 219 15.62 2.11 -0.19
N ASP A 220 16.45 1.78 -1.18
CA ASP A 220 17.70 2.47 -1.44
C ASP A 220 17.46 3.95 -1.80
N GLY A 221 18.07 4.84 -1.02
CA GLY A 221 17.87 6.28 -1.14
C GLY A 221 16.62 6.83 -0.44
N LEU A 222 15.56 6.05 -0.29
CA LEU A 222 14.31 6.49 0.33
C LEU A 222 14.47 6.70 1.84
N LEU A 223 15.21 5.80 2.53
CA LEU A 223 15.52 5.97 3.96
C LEU A 223 16.30 7.25 4.22
N LEU A 224 17.34 7.50 3.44
CA LEU A 224 18.16 8.72 3.59
C LEU A 224 17.34 9.99 3.37
N GLN A 225 16.43 10.00 2.38
CA GLN A 225 15.57 11.15 2.14
C GLN A 225 14.54 11.34 3.26
N ALA A 226 13.96 10.24 3.76
CA ALA A 226 13.01 10.27 4.86
C ALA A 226 13.66 10.81 6.16
N GLN A 227 14.88 10.39 6.48
CA GLN A 227 15.63 10.84 7.66
C GLN A 227 15.92 12.36 7.63
N LYS A 228 16.04 12.99 6.45
CA LYS A 228 16.27 14.43 6.34
C LYS A 228 15.07 15.26 6.78
N ILE A 229 13.84 14.74 6.61
CA ILE A 229 12.62 15.53 6.78
C ILE A 229 11.80 15.15 8.02
N ALA A 230 11.82 13.86 8.41
CA ALA A 230 10.98 13.36 9.50
C ALA A 230 11.73 13.37 10.84
N LYS A 231 10.97 13.53 11.92
CA LYS A 231 11.47 13.31 13.29
C LYS A 231 11.73 11.83 13.54
N ARG A 232 10.97 10.98 12.88
CA ARG A 232 10.98 9.52 13.03
C ARG A 232 10.76 8.86 11.67
N VAL A 233 11.60 7.88 11.32
CA VAL A 233 11.38 6.99 10.19
C VAL A 233 11.16 5.58 10.72
N ILE A 234 10.08 4.93 10.28
CA ILE A 234 9.74 3.56 10.66
C ILE A 234 9.77 2.70 9.41
N VAL A 235 10.62 1.69 9.42
CA VAL A 235 10.82 0.76 8.30
C VAL A 235 10.31 -0.62 8.70
N LYS A 236 9.35 -1.16 7.95
CA LYS A 236 8.89 -2.55 8.10
C LYS A 236 9.83 -3.50 7.38
N ARG A 237 10.27 -4.54 8.06
CA ARG A 237 11.18 -5.54 7.51
C ARG A 237 10.72 -6.95 7.90
N PRO A 238 10.97 -7.99 7.08
CA PRO A 238 10.91 -9.36 7.58
C PRO A 238 11.81 -9.52 8.80
N ARG A 239 11.41 -10.35 9.77
CA ARG A 239 12.06 -10.45 11.08
C ARG A 239 13.59 -10.59 11.02
N HIS A 240 14.11 -11.36 10.07
CA HIS A 240 15.53 -11.68 9.94
C HIS A 240 16.20 -11.03 8.71
N ALA A 241 15.54 -10.05 8.07
CA ALA A 241 16.15 -9.35 6.95
C ALA A 241 17.30 -8.45 7.40
N VAL A 242 18.23 -8.13 6.51
CA VAL A 242 19.25 -7.10 6.75
C VAL A 242 18.59 -5.73 6.98
N PHE A 243 19.28 -4.81 7.60
CA PHE A 243 18.79 -3.44 7.75
C PHE A 243 18.73 -2.75 6.39
N LEU A 244 17.80 -1.79 6.26
CA LEU A 244 17.71 -0.97 5.07
C LEU A 244 18.96 -0.09 4.97
N ASN A 245 19.63 -0.06 3.80
CA ASN A 245 20.92 0.62 3.58
C ASN A 245 22.06 0.19 4.55
N ASP A 246 21.96 -1.01 5.15
CA ASP A 246 22.85 -1.47 6.23
C ASP A 246 22.89 -0.52 7.45
N ASP A 247 21.98 0.45 7.53
CA ASP A 247 21.86 1.38 8.66
C ASP A 247 21.28 0.66 9.88
N VAL A 248 21.97 0.76 11.02
CA VAL A 248 21.52 0.19 12.28
C VAL A 248 20.44 1.08 12.91
N PRO A 249 19.21 0.59 13.13
CA PRO A 249 18.15 1.38 13.74
C PRO A 249 18.44 1.65 15.22
N GLN A 250 17.99 2.81 15.72
CA GLN A 250 18.11 3.13 17.15
C GLN A 250 17.13 2.32 18.01
N HIS A 251 16.06 1.81 17.43
CA HIS A 251 15.09 0.96 18.13
C HIS A 251 14.44 -0.06 17.20
N GLN A 252 14.02 -1.17 17.76
CA GLN A 252 13.30 -2.22 17.02
C GLN A 252 12.07 -2.69 17.78
N TRP A 253 10.96 -2.81 17.09
CA TRP A 253 9.76 -3.51 17.55
C TRP A 253 9.71 -4.87 16.86
N LEU A 254 9.91 -5.95 17.63
CA LEU A 254 10.05 -7.30 17.10
C LEU A 254 8.71 -8.05 17.17
N GLY A 255 8.22 -8.53 16.03
CA GLY A 255 7.09 -9.45 15.91
C GLY A 255 7.50 -10.82 15.42
N ASP A 256 6.53 -11.72 15.24
CA ASP A 256 6.80 -13.11 14.81
C ASP A 256 7.23 -13.18 13.34
N ALA A 257 6.54 -12.47 12.45
CA ALA A 257 6.78 -12.50 11.02
C ALA A 257 7.60 -11.29 10.50
N CYS A 258 7.41 -10.13 11.11
CA CYS A 258 8.07 -8.88 10.74
C CYS A 258 8.58 -8.15 11.98
N ARG A 259 9.43 -7.16 11.73
CA ARG A 259 9.84 -6.17 12.71
C ARG A 259 9.65 -4.77 12.13
N PHE A 260 9.65 -3.78 12.99
CA PHE A 260 9.72 -2.38 12.60
C PHE A 260 11.03 -1.80 13.13
N ASP A 261 11.85 -1.28 12.23
CA ASP A 261 13.12 -0.62 12.54
C ASP A 261 12.86 0.88 12.65
N GLY A 262 13.26 1.49 13.77
CA GLY A 262 13.04 2.90 14.08
C GLY A 262 14.32 3.71 13.97
N TYR A 263 14.27 4.76 13.16
CA TYR A 263 15.35 5.75 12.97
C TYR A 263 14.83 7.11 13.44
N PHE A 264 15.55 7.74 14.37
CA PHE A 264 15.12 8.98 15.01
C PHE A 264 16.10 10.12 14.71
N ARG A 265 15.56 11.29 14.40
CA ARG A 265 16.38 12.48 14.27
C ARG A 265 16.88 12.87 15.67
N ILE A 266 18.18 12.72 15.89
CA ILE A 266 18.82 13.23 17.11
C ILE A 266 18.83 14.75 16.95
N HIS A 267 18.02 15.47 17.74
CA HIS A 267 18.21 16.90 17.89
C HIS A 267 19.56 17.09 18.56
N SER A 268 20.55 17.57 17.82
CA SER A 268 21.73 18.18 18.46
C SER A 268 21.19 19.32 19.31
N THR A 269 21.18 19.14 20.62
CA THR A 269 21.03 20.27 21.56
C THR A 269 22.21 21.18 21.31
N GLU A 270 21.99 22.30 20.59
CA GLU A 270 22.85 23.45 20.62
C GLU A 270 22.78 24.13 22.00
#